data_e344d113e62062b72a9151a84c75f4ef
#
_entry.id   e344d113e62062b72a9151a84c75f4ef
#
_cell.length_a   1.000
_cell.length_b   1.000
_cell.length_c   1.000
_cell.angle_alpha   90.00
_cell.angle_beta   90.00
_cell.angle_gamma   90.00
#
_symmetry.space_group_name_H-M   'P 1'
#
loop_
_entity.id
_entity.type
_entity.pdbx_description
1 polymer ?
#
loop_
_entity_poly.entity_id
_entity_poly.type
_entity_poly.pdbx_seq_one_letter_code
_entity_poly.pdbx_strand_id
1 'polypeptide(L)'
;MGILQIFTLLGAMGMFLYGMNLMSAGLQKAAGDRLRGFLSAMTSNPFKRVMTGVGITALIQSSSATTVMVVSFVNAGLLTLVQAIGVIMGANIGTTITAWMVSLLGFKADISILAVPLMLLGFLFSNSKKNQNKNIGELIVGFSLLFLGLSFMKESVPDLKQTPEVLEFVRQWAGHGFWSVLIFLGIGTILTLILQSSSATMAITLIMLSMGWIPFPMACAMVLGENIGTTITANIAASVGNPSAKRAALSHTIFNLFGVIWALILFKPFLGLVGKIIEMMGFPNPATDGFTVSNPDGADGTAVLYGLSMLHTLFNLINTIILVWFTELIAKIVTKLVKEPENKEEKAFRLKYIEAGPLATPELATEQAFKEIIHFAKISRNGLGYARAAINESDPDKFEELRGKLVKYEEISDRIEYEIATFLNAVSAEEISNRTSIMIKAMYKIIGELESLGDSGESISRILSRRNIHNKSFDAETIKKLNAMVDLVDHGYAVMIENLTLAFDGKLEEIANAYSAEDRINNQRNNLRDEEIESIESDRKNYQTSVYYMDIVSELETMGDFMINISQTLYKAKVKIS
;
A
#
# COMPACT_ATOMS: atom_id res chain seq x y z
N MET A 1 -42.15 11.99 -4.13
CA MET A 1 -41.60 11.20 -3.00
C MET A 1 -41.93 11.88 -1.68
N GLY A 2 -42.52 11.17 -0.73
CA GLY A 2 -42.69 11.70 0.64
C GLY A 2 -41.33 11.73 1.36
N ILE A 3 -41.18 12.63 2.33
CA ILE A 3 -39.95 12.78 3.14
C ILE A 3 -39.51 11.43 3.75
N LEU A 4 -40.44 10.64 4.26
CA LEU A 4 -40.19 9.31 4.83
C LEU A 4 -39.57 8.34 3.82
N GLN A 5 -40.04 8.34 2.57
CA GLN A 5 -39.51 7.45 1.52
C GLN A 5 -38.05 7.81 1.17
N ILE A 6 -37.71 9.11 1.16
CA ILE A 6 -36.33 9.57 0.94
C ILE A 6 -35.44 9.08 2.07
N PHE A 7 -35.85 9.25 3.34
CA PHE A 7 -35.06 8.77 4.48
C PHE A 7 -34.94 7.23 4.49
N THR A 8 -36.00 6.49 4.09
CA THR A 8 -35.94 5.03 3.99
C THR A 8 -34.93 4.60 2.89
N LEU A 9 -34.95 5.25 1.74
CA LEU A 9 -33.99 4.99 0.65
C LEU A 9 -32.56 5.28 1.08
N LEU A 10 -32.32 6.42 1.72
CA LEU A 10 -30.98 6.78 2.24
C LEU A 10 -30.54 5.82 3.35
N GLY A 11 -31.44 5.39 4.22
CA GLY A 11 -31.16 4.38 5.26
C GLY A 11 -30.83 3.02 4.67
N ALA A 12 -31.55 2.58 3.64
CA ALA A 12 -31.29 1.34 2.91
C ALA A 12 -29.94 1.39 2.18
N MET A 13 -29.60 2.53 1.58
CA MET A 13 -28.28 2.78 0.99
C MET A 13 -27.17 2.74 2.05
N GLY A 14 -27.40 3.35 3.20
CA GLY A 14 -26.49 3.28 4.34
C GLY A 14 -26.25 1.84 4.81
N MET A 15 -27.30 1.02 4.89
CA MET A 15 -27.21 -0.41 5.24
C MET A 15 -26.43 -1.20 4.18
N PHE A 16 -26.68 -0.95 2.89
CA PHE A 16 -25.94 -1.56 1.78
C PHE A 16 -24.44 -1.24 1.87
N LEU A 17 -24.09 0.05 2.03
CA LEU A 17 -22.69 0.51 2.13
C LEU A 17 -21.99 -0.04 3.37
N TYR A 18 -22.66 -0.02 4.51
CA TYR A 18 -22.11 -0.57 5.75
C TYR A 18 -21.92 -2.09 5.66
N GLY A 19 -22.90 -2.80 5.09
CA GLY A 19 -22.82 -4.23 4.82
C GLY A 19 -21.63 -4.58 3.92
N MET A 20 -21.42 -3.81 2.84
CA MET A 20 -20.30 -3.99 1.92
C MET A 20 -18.95 -3.75 2.62
N ASN A 21 -18.84 -2.70 3.42
CA ASN A 21 -17.62 -2.40 4.16
C ASN A 21 -17.30 -3.47 5.20
N LEU A 22 -18.30 -3.94 5.94
CA LEU A 22 -18.14 -4.99 6.94
C LEU A 22 -17.78 -6.33 6.30
N MET A 23 -18.40 -6.67 5.17
CA MET A 23 -18.07 -7.86 4.38
C MET A 23 -16.62 -7.80 3.88
N SER A 24 -16.20 -6.66 3.34
CA SER A 24 -14.84 -6.41 2.86
C SER A 24 -13.82 -6.54 4.00
N ALA A 25 -14.06 -5.90 5.16
CA ALA A 25 -13.18 -5.96 6.32
C ALA A 25 -13.06 -7.39 6.88
N GLY A 26 -14.16 -8.11 7.02
CA GLY A 26 -14.17 -9.51 7.45
C GLY A 26 -13.39 -10.42 6.51
N LEU A 27 -13.50 -10.19 5.20
CA LEU A 27 -12.80 -10.96 4.18
C LEU A 27 -11.28 -10.64 4.17
N GLN A 28 -10.90 -9.36 4.32
CA GLN A 28 -9.50 -8.94 4.45
C GLN A 28 -8.83 -9.57 5.67
N LYS A 29 -9.47 -9.49 6.84
CA LYS A 29 -8.97 -10.08 8.09
C LYS A 29 -8.88 -11.62 7.98
N ALA A 30 -9.85 -12.27 7.34
CA ALA A 30 -9.83 -13.72 7.13
C ALA A 30 -8.75 -14.16 6.13
N ALA A 31 -8.43 -13.32 5.14
CA ALA A 31 -7.38 -13.57 4.15
C ALA A 31 -5.96 -13.44 4.73
N GLY A 32 -5.74 -12.55 5.71
CA GLY A 32 -4.51 -12.39 6.49
C GLY A 32 -3.22 -12.54 5.68
N ASP A 33 -2.37 -13.48 6.12
CA ASP A 33 -1.06 -13.76 5.50
C ASP A 33 -1.10 -14.16 4.00
N ARG A 34 -2.27 -14.57 3.46
CA ARG A 34 -2.39 -14.89 2.03
C ARG A 34 -2.23 -13.65 1.15
N LEU A 35 -2.56 -12.47 1.64
CA LEU A 35 -2.30 -11.20 0.93
C LEU A 35 -0.80 -11.00 0.67
N ARG A 36 0.05 -11.42 1.60
CA ARG A 36 1.52 -11.41 1.42
C ARG A 36 1.97 -12.32 0.26
N GLY A 37 1.34 -13.48 0.11
CA GLY A 37 1.63 -14.39 -1.00
C GLY A 37 1.32 -13.80 -2.39
N PHE A 38 0.34 -12.90 -2.48
CA PHE A 38 0.04 -12.19 -3.71
C PHE A 38 1.15 -11.19 -4.10
N LEU A 39 1.85 -10.58 -3.14
CA LEU A 39 2.99 -9.69 -3.42
C LEU A 39 4.12 -10.42 -4.15
N SER A 40 4.45 -11.64 -3.74
CA SER A 40 5.51 -12.43 -4.38
C SER A 40 5.14 -12.86 -5.81
N ALA A 41 3.85 -13.00 -6.13
CA ALA A 41 3.35 -13.34 -7.47
C ALA A 41 3.39 -12.16 -8.46
N MET A 42 3.49 -10.92 -7.97
CA MET A 42 3.45 -9.69 -8.79
C MET A 42 4.71 -9.44 -9.63
N THR A 43 5.78 -10.23 -9.48
CA THR A 43 7.11 -9.80 -9.91
C THR A 43 7.50 -10.11 -11.35
N SER A 44 6.95 -11.15 -12.01
CA SER A 44 7.62 -11.71 -13.17
C SER A 44 6.91 -11.60 -14.55
N ASN A 45 5.58 -11.44 -14.61
CA ASN A 45 4.85 -11.51 -15.88
C ASN A 45 3.66 -10.52 -15.89
N PRO A 46 3.44 -9.74 -16.96
CA PRO A 46 2.29 -8.84 -17.09
C PRO A 46 0.94 -9.51 -16.80
N PHE A 47 0.74 -10.73 -17.28
CA PHE A 47 -0.49 -11.50 -17.04
C PHE A 47 -0.68 -11.82 -15.55
N LYS A 48 0.39 -12.25 -14.85
CA LYS A 48 0.32 -12.53 -13.40
C LYS A 48 -0.01 -11.26 -12.60
N ARG A 49 0.53 -10.11 -13.00
CA ARG A 49 0.23 -8.82 -12.35
C ARG A 49 -1.25 -8.49 -12.44
N VAL A 50 -1.83 -8.61 -13.65
CA VAL A 50 -3.27 -8.38 -13.87
C VAL A 50 -4.09 -9.39 -13.05
N MET A 51 -3.77 -10.69 -13.12
CA MET A 51 -4.50 -11.71 -12.36
C MET A 51 -4.41 -11.51 -10.84
N THR A 52 -3.27 -11.01 -10.35
CA THR A 52 -3.13 -10.62 -8.94
C THR A 52 -4.07 -9.48 -8.57
N GLY A 53 -4.14 -8.44 -9.40
CA GLY A 53 -5.09 -7.34 -9.21
C GLY A 53 -6.54 -7.81 -9.23
N VAL A 54 -6.92 -8.69 -10.17
CA VAL A 54 -8.24 -9.33 -10.20
C VAL A 54 -8.51 -10.08 -8.90
N GLY A 55 -7.57 -10.95 -8.48
CA GLY A 55 -7.73 -11.78 -7.28
C GLY A 55 -7.84 -10.97 -5.99
N ILE A 56 -6.97 -9.97 -5.81
CA ILE A 56 -7.02 -9.09 -4.63
C ILE A 56 -8.35 -8.33 -4.61
N THR A 57 -8.76 -7.70 -5.71
CA THR A 57 -10.00 -6.92 -5.74
C THR A 57 -11.24 -7.80 -5.59
N ALA A 58 -11.27 -8.99 -6.20
CA ALA A 58 -12.34 -9.96 -6.00
C ALA A 58 -12.44 -10.39 -4.53
N LEU A 59 -11.31 -10.52 -3.86
CA LEU A 59 -11.22 -10.91 -2.45
C LEU A 59 -11.59 -9.75 -1.53
N ILE A 60 -11.06 -8.55 -1.78
CA ILE A 60 -11.31 -7.35 -0.97
C ILE A 60 -12.69 -6.73 -1.29
N GLN A 61 -13.27 -7.00 -2.46
CA GLN A 61 -14.51 -6.39 -2.98
C GLN A 61 -14.45 -4.85 -3.08
N SER A 62 -13.22 -4.28 -3.16
CA SER A 62 -12.99 -2.84 -3.28
C SER A 62 -11.78 -2.55 -4.16
N SER A 63 -12.02 -2.02 -5.36
CA SER A 63 -10.93 -1.58 -6.25
C SER A 63 -10.23 -0.32 -5.73
N SER A 64 -10.96 0.56 -5.06
CA SER A 64 -10.37 1.76 -4.44
C SER A 64 -9.37 1.35 -3.35
N ALA A 65 -9.75 0.43 -2.43
CA ALA A 65 -8.85 -0.08 -1.41
C ALA A 65 -7.63 -0.80 -2.03
N THR A 66 -7.84 -1.65 -3.04
CA THR A 66 -6.76 -2.33 -3.78
C THR A 66 -5.82 -1.31 -4.43
N THR A 67 -6.34 -0.28 -5.09
CA THR A 67 -5.52 0.72 -5.76
C THR A 67 -4.75 1.57 -4.76
N VAL A 68 -5.36 2.02 -3.66
CA VAL A 68 -4.68 2.75 -2.57
C VAL A 68 -3.56 1.89 -1.98
N MET A 69 -3.82 0.61 -1.73
CA MET A 69 -2.81 -0.35 -1.26
C MET A 69 -1.64 -0.46 -2.25
N VAL A 70 -1.91 -0.59 -3.55
CA VAL A 70 -0.87 -0.66 -4.60
C VAL A 70 -0.07 0.64 -4.67
N VAL A 71 -0.73 1.80 -4.59
CA VAL A 71 -0.08 3.12 -4.53
C VAL A 71 0.84 3.21 -3.32
N SER A 72 0.39 2.74 -2.16
CA SER A 72 1.20 2.70 -0.94
C SER A 72 2.38 1.72 -1.05
N PHE A 73 2.22 0.58 -1.75
CA PHE A 73 3.34 -0.33 -2.04
C PHE A 73 4.39 0.31 -2.95
N VAL A 74 3.97 1.10 -3.94
CA VAL A 74 4.90 1.87 -4.77
C VAL A 74 5.59 2.94 -3.94
N ASN A 75 4.85 3.62 -3.06
CA ASN A 75 5.41 4.59 -2.11
C ASN A 75 6.46 3.95 -1.21
N ALA A 76 6.17 2.76 -0.69
CA ALA A 76 7.06 1.95 0.13
C ALA A 76 8.17 1.22 -0.67
N GLY A 77 8.27 1.43 -2.00
CA GLY A 77 9.23 0.72 -2.86
C GLY A 77 9.08 -0.80 -2.86
N LEU A 78 7.93 -1.34 -2.43
CA LEU A 78 7.61 -2.77 -2.47
C LEU A 78 7.24 -3.22 -3.89
N LEU A 79 6.71 -2.30 -4.68
CA LEU A 79 6.39 -2.51 -6.09
C LEU A 79 7.06 -1.46 -6.97
N THR A 80 7.51 -1.87 -8.13
CA THR A 80 7.89 -0.94 -9.19
C THR A 80 6.63 -0.32 -9.81
N LEU A 81 6.76 0.87 -10.41
CA LEU A 81 5.65 1.54 -11.08
C LEU A 81 5.01 0.66 -12.17
N VAL A 82 5.81 -0.07 -12.96
CA VAL A 82 5.32 -0.96 -14.03
C VAL A 82 4.53 -2.15 -13.47
N GLN A 83 4.96 -2.69 -12.32
CA GLN A 83 4.21 -3.74 -11.63
C GLN A 83 2.87 -3.22 -11.12
N ALA A 84 2.88 -2.07 -10.49
CA ALA A 84 1.68 -1.42 -9.96
C ALA A 84 0.64 -1.14 -11.05
N ILE A 85 1.06 -0.63 -12.21
CA ILE A 85 0.16 -0.38 -13.36
C ILE A 85 -0.58 -1.67 -13.75
N GLY A 86 0.12 -2.79 -13.86
CA GLY A 86 -0.51 -4.08 -14.20
C GLY A 86 -1.51 -4.56 -13.14
N VAL A 87 -1.21 -4.38 -11.85
CA VAL A 87 -2.12 -4.74 -10.76
C VAL A 87 -3.36 -3.84 -10.74
N ILE A 88 -3.19 -2.54 -10.96
CA ILE A 88 -4.30 -1.57 -11.06
C ILE A 88 -5.23 -1.91 -12.22
N MET A 89 -4.69 -2.30 -13.38
CA MET A 89 -5.50 -2.79 -14.51
C MET A 89 -6.34 -4.01 -14.10
N GLY A 90 -5.74 -4.96 -13.39
CA GLY A 90 -6.43 -6.13 -12.85
C GLY A 90 -7.51 -5.76 -11.82
N ALA A 91 -7.24 -4.79 -10.97
CA ALA A 91 -8.21 -4.32 -9.97
C ALA A 91 -9.51 -3.80 -10.61
N ASN A 92 -9.42 -3.11 -11.74
CA ASN A 92 -10.61 -2.67 -12.48
C ASN A 92 -11.44 -3.86 -13.01
N ILE A 93 -10.80 -4.93 -13.50
CA ILE A 93 -11.53 -6.15 -13.89
C ILE A 93 -12.19 -6.80 -12.66
N GLY A 94 -11.46 -6.88 -11.53
CA GLY A 94 -11.96 -7.47 -10.28
C GLY A 94 -13.23 -6.80 -9.75
N THR A 95 -13.40 -5.49 -9.96
CA THR A 95 -14.60 -4.73 -9.57
C THR A 95 -15.85 -5.23 -10.27
N THR A 96 -15.74 -5.78 -11.48
CA THR A 96 -16.88 -6.26 -12.25
C THR A 96 -17.59 -7.45 -11.59
N ILE A 97 -16.88 -8.20 -10.73
CA ILE A 97 -17.46 -9.31 -9.95
C ILE A 97 -18.57 -8.81 -9.04
N THR A 98 -18.42 -7.62 -8.45
CA THR A 98 -19.47 -7.00 -7.61
C THR A 98 -20.75 -6.73 -8.42
N ALA A 99 -20.62 -6.23 -9.67
CA ALA A 99 -21.76 -5.99 -10.56
C ALA A 99 -22.52 -7.30 -10.84
N TRP A 100 -21.81 -8.38 -11.13
CA TRP A 100 -22.40 -9.70 -11.33
C TRP A 100 -23.03 -10.26 -10.05
N MET A 101 -22.37 -10.08 -8.91
CA MET A 101 -22.90 -10.51 -7.62
C MET A 101 -24.23 -9.80 -7.31
N VAL A 102 -24.30 -8.49 -7.50
CA VAL A 102 -25.53 -7.72 -7.31
C VAL A 102 -26.60 -8.14 -8.31
N SER A 103 -26.27 -8.29 -9.60
CA SER A 103 -27.23 -8.65 -10.65
C SER A 103 -27.79 -10.06 -10.48
N LEU A 104 -26.93 -11.06 -10.16
CA LEU A 104 -27.34 -12.46 -10.03
C LEU A 104 -28.02 -12.73 -8.69
N LEU A 105 -27.41 -12.31 -7.60
CA LEU A 105 -27.83 -12.65 -6.25
C LEU A 105 -28.86 -11.66 -5.70
N GLY A 106 -28.72 -10.38 -6.04
CA GLY A 106 -29.59 -9.33 -5.52
C GLY A 106 -30.91 -9.15 -6.26
N PHE A 107 -31.00 -9.60 -7.50
CA PHE A 107 -32.22 -9.40 -8.32
C PHE A 107 -32.90 -10.72 -8.73
N LYS A 108 -32.16 -11.79 -8.97
CA LYS A 108 -32.71 -13.03 -9.51
C LYS A 108 -32.94 -14.11 -8.46
N ALA A 109 -32.09 -14.21 -7.43
CA ALA A 109 -32.16 -15.27 -6.40
C ALA A 109 -32.72 -14.71 -5.14
N ASP A 110 -33.58 -13.91 -4.94
CA ASP A 110 -34.16 -13.32 -3.71
C ASP A 110 -33.42 -13.74 -2.41
N ILE A 111 -32.10 -13.49 -2.41
CA ILE A 111 -31.21 -13.84 -1.29
C ILE A 111 -31.58 -13.06 -0.01
N SER A 112 -32.42 -12.03 -0.13
CA SER A 112 -32.93 -11.32 1.04
C SER A 112 -33.67 -12.30 2.00
N ILE A 113 -34.28 -13.35 1.49
CA ILE A 113 -34.90 -14.42 2.30
C ILE A 113 -33.86 -15.17 3.13
N LEU A 114 -32.67 -15.40 2.59
CA LEU A 114 -31.58 -16.07 3.29
C LEU A 114 -30.77 -15.10 4.16
N ALA A 115 -30.85 -13.81 3.90
CA ALA A 115 -30.04 -12.81 4.62
C ALA A 115 -30.37 -12.79 6.12
N VAL A 116 -31.63 -12.94 6.52
CA VAL A 116 -32.01 -12.98 7.94
C VAL A 116 -31.49 -14.24 8.66
N PRO A 117 -31.68 -15.48 8.13
CA PRO A 117 -31.00 -16.66 8.70
C PRO A 117 -29.48 -16.56 8.75
N LEU A 118 -28.84 -16.02 7.69
CA LEU A 118 -27.40 -15.82 7.66
C LEU A 118 -26.94 -14.80 8.71
N MET A 119 -27.76 -13.77 9.01
CA MET A 119 -27.46 -12.81 10.07
C MET A 119 -27.31 -13.50 11.43
N LEU A 120 -28.18 -14.49 11.75
CA LEU A 120 -28.05 -15.27 12.97
C LEU A 120 -26.74 -16.06 13.01
N LEU A 121 -26.38 -16.74 11.92
CA LEU A 121 -25.13 -17.47 11.84
C LEU A 121 -23.93 -16.52 11.98
N GLY A 122 -23.95 -15.39 11.29
CA GLY A 122 -22.91 -14.37 11.39
C GLY A 122 -22.75 -13.84 12.81
N PHE A 123 -23.85 -13.57 13.51
CA PHE A 123 -23.84 -13.16 14.91
C PHE A 123 -23.19 -14.22 15.83
N LEU A 124 -23.53 -15.50 15.66
CA LEU A 124 -22.94 -16.59 16.44
C LEU A 124 -21.42 -16.70 16.20
N PHE A 125 -20.98 -16.58 14.95
CA PHE A 125 -19.57 -16.61 14.60
C PHE A 125 -18.81 -15.35 15.11
N SER A 126 -19.42 -14.17 15.05
CA SER A 126 -18.83 -12.91 15.54
C SER A 126 -18.58 -12.92 17.06
N ASN A 127 -19.37 -13.70 17.83
CA ASN A 127 -19.18 -13.87 19.27
C ASN A 127 -18.19 -15.01 19.63
N SER A 128 -17.53 -15.62 18.65
CA SER A 128 -16.54 -16.67 18.88
C SER A 128 -15.29 -16.12 19.57
N LYS A 129 -14.63 -16.93 20.40
CA LYS A 129 -13.33 -16.60 21.01
C LYS A 129 -12.16 -16.70 20.02
N LYS A 130 -12.36 -17.36 18.86
CA LYS A 130 -11.33 -17.52 17.83
C LYS A 130 -11.44 -16.37 16.83
N ASN A 131 -10.37 -15.59 16.64
CA ASN A 131 -10.36 -14.44 15.74
C ASN A 131 -10.76 -14.81 14.29
N GLN A 132 -10.33 -15.97 13.79
CA GLN A 132 -10.73 -16.41 12.46
C GLN A 132 -12.24 -16.59 12.32
N ASN A 133 -12.90 -17.18 13.32
CA ASN A 133 -14.36 -17.33 13.31
C ASN A 133 -15.05 -15.96 13.40
N LYS A 134 -14.52 -15.06 14.22
CA LYS A 134 -15.05 -13.69 14.35
C LYS A 134 -15.01 -12.95 13.02
N ASN A 135 -13.88 -13.05 12.30
CA ASN A 135 -13.73 -12.46 10.97
C ASN A 135 -14.71 -13.05 9.93
N ILE A 136 -14.95 -14.37 9.99
CA ILE A 136 -15.98 -15.03 9.18
C ILE A 136 -17.38 -14.55 9.59
N GLY A 137 -17.62 -14.33 10.88
CA GLY A 137 -18.86 -13.76 11.39
C GLY A 137 -19.11 -12.37 10.81
N GLU A 138 -18.13 -11.48 10.85
CA GLU A 138 -18.20 -10.13 10.25
C GLU A 138 -18.48 -10.20 8.73
N LEU A 139 -17.84 -11.13 8.02
CA LEU A 139 -18.12 -11.38 6.59
C LEU A 139 -19.58 -11.75 6.35
N ILE A 140 -20.13 -12.69 7.12
CA ILE A 140 -21.51 -13.17 6.96
C ILE A 140 -22.53 -12.09 7.32
N VAL A 141 -22.29 -11.35 8.41
CA VAL A 141 -23.14 -10.20 8.81
C VAL A 141 -23.10 -9.12 7.73
N GLY A 142 -21.91 -8.78 7.22
CA GLY A 142 -21.74 -7.81 6.14
C GLY A 142 -22.48 -8.22 4.86
N PHE A 143 -22.37 -9.49 4.46
CA PHE A 143 -23.11 -10.06 3.33
C PHE A 143 -24.63 -9.94 3.53
N SER A 144 -25.12 -10.28 4.71
CA SER A 144 -26.55 -10.20 5.04
C SER A 144 -27.07 -8.76 4.98
N LEU A 145 -26.35 -7.81 5.58
CA LEU A 145 -26.69 -6.38 5.55
C LEU A 145 -26.68 -5.81 4.13
N LEU A 146 -25.73 -6.22 3.30
CA LEU A 146 -25.65 -5.80 1.91
C LEU A 146 -26.92 -6.17 1.14
N PHE A 147 -27.37 -7.43 1.23
CA PHE A 147 -28.55 -7.88 0.49
C PHE A 147 -29.85 -7.38 1.10
N LEU A 148 -29.94 -7.21 2.41
CA LEU A 148 -31.07 -6.54 3.04
C LEU A 148 -31.17 -5.07 2.62
N GLY A 149 -30.02 -4.35 2.63
CA GLY A 149 -29.96 -2.98 2.15
C GLY A 149 -30.41 -2.85 0.70
N LEU A 150 -29.96 -3.76 -0.17
CA LEU A 150 -30.37 -3.80 -1.58
C LEU A 150 -31.88 -4.08 -1.74
N SER A 151 -32.46 -4.99 -0.94
CA SER A 151 -33.89 -5.28 -0.94
C SER A 151 -34.69 -4.04 -0.51
N PHE A 152 -34.33 -3.44 0.61
CA PHE A 152 -35.00 -2.21 1.07
C PHE A 152 -34.83 -1.03 0.11
N MET A 153 -33.70 -0.91 -0.58
CA MET A 153 -33.55 0.08 -1.65
C MET A 153 -34.55 -0.14 -2.77
N LYS A 154 -34.73 -1.39 -3.24
CA LYS A 154 -35.74 -1.73 -4.27
C LYS A 154 -37.15 -1.38 -3.82
N GLU A 155 -37.52 -1.78 -2.60
CA GLU A 155 -38.84 -1.53 -2.05
C GLU A 155 -39.14 -0.04 -1.81
N SER A 156 -38.10 0.74 -1.53
CA SER A 156 -38.21 2.19 -1.27
C SER A 156 -38.32 3.02 -2.54
N VAL A 157 -37.98 2.44 -3.70
CA VAL A 157 -38.04 3.13 -5.00
C VAL A 157 -39.51 3.20 -5.44
N PRO A 158 -40.05 4.40 -5.69
CA PRO A 158 -41.46 4.56 -6.09
C PRO A 158 -41.71 3.92 -7.46
N ASP A 159 -42.91 3.34 -7.60
CA ASP A 159 -43.40 2.91 -8.91
C ASP A 159 -43.55 4.14 -9.83
N LEU A 160 -42.82 4.15 -10.94
CA LEU A 160 -42.82 5.23 -11.92
C LEU A 160 -44.17 5.51 -12.53
N LYS A 161 -45.07 4.53 -12.52
CA LYS A 161 -46.48 4.74 -12.96
C LYS A 161 -47.19 5.75 -12.08
N GLN A 162 -46.71 5.94 -10.84
CA GLN A 162 -47.30 6.87 -9.86
C GLN A 162 -46.52 8.21 -9.76
N THR A 163 -45.36 8.34 -10.39
CA THR A 163 -44.53 9.57 -10.36
C THR A 163 -44.03 9.99 -11.74
N PRO A 164 -44.93 10.43 -12.64
CA PRO A 164 -44.58 10.78 -14.01
C PRO A 164 -43.58 11.95 -14.12
N GLU A 165 -43.51 12.82 -13.12
CA GLU A 165 -42.59 13.97 -13.09
C GLU A 165 -41.11 13.56 -13.11
N VAL A 166 -40.71 12.47 -12.46
CA VAL A 166 -39.36 11.94 -12.45
C VAL A 166 -38.97 11.39 -13.83
N LEU A 167 -39.91 10.69 -14.47
CA LEU A 167 -39.74 10.18 -15.83
C LEU A 167 -39.58 11.30 -16.85
N GLU A 168 -40.32 12.41 -16.67
CA GLU A 168 -40.24 13.56 -17.59
C GLU A 168 -38.89 14.25 -17.48
N PHE A 169 -38.37 14.43 -16.27
CA PHE A 169 -37.00 14.95 -16.06
C PHE A 169 -35.94 14.08 -16.73
N VAL A 170 -35.96 12.74 -16.51
CA VAL A 170 -34.99 11.83 -17.14
C VAL A 170 -35.14 11.81 -18.66
N ARG A 171 -36.38 11.78 -19.20
CA ARG A 171 -36.65 11.85 -20.65
C ARG A 171 -36.13 13.13 -21.28
N GLN A 172 -36.30 14.27 -20.61
CA GLN A 172 -35.79 15.55 -21.06
C GLN A 172 -34.28 15.51 -21.27
N TRP A 173 -33.51 14.89 -20.37
CA TRP A 173 -32.06 14.80 -20.45
C TRP A 173 -31.56 13.61 -21.28
N ALA A 174 -32.34 12.55 -21.41
CA ALA A 174 -31.99 11.36 -22.21
C ALA A 174 -32.22 11.53 -23.72
N GLY A 175 -32.94 12.58 -24.15
CA GLY A 175 -33.37 12.78 -25.55
C GLY A 175 -32.38 13.52 -26.46
N HIS A 176 -31.20 13.94 -25.97
CA HIS A 176 -30.25 14.82 -26.70
C HIS A 176 -29.11 14.07 -27.39
N GLY A 177 -29.29 12.78 -27.71
CA GLY A 177 -28.30 11.99 -28.45
C GLY A 177 -26.97 11.85 -27.70
N PHE A 178 -25.86 12.19 -28.34
CA PHE A 178 -24.53 12.07 -27.75
C PHE A 178 -24.31 12.95 -26.50
N TRP A 179 -24.95 14.12 -26.43
CA TRP A 179 -24.90 14.98 -25.26
C TRP A 179 -25.49 14.31 -24.03
N SER A 180 -26.57 13.51 -24.18
CA SER A 180 -27.13 12.72 -23.09
C SER A 180 -26.10 11.73 -22.55
N VAL A 181 -25.34 11.05 -23.41
CA VAL A 181 -24.27 10.14 -23.01
C VAL A 181 -23.25 10.86 -22.13
N LEU A 182 -22.80 12.05 -22.51
CA LEU A 182 -21.84 12.85 -21.73
C LEU A 182 -22.41 13.33 -20.38
N ILE A 183 -23.69 13.70 -20.35
CA ILE A 183 -24.37 14.12 -19.11
C ILE A 183 -24.44 12.95 -18.13
N PHE A 184 -24.90 11.77 -18.59
CA PHE A 184 -25.01 10.59 -17.72
C PHE A 184 -23.67 10.03 -17.32
N LEU A 185 -22.65 10.11 -18.17
CA LEU A 185 -21.26 9.86 -17.80
C LEU A 185 -20.80 10.80 -16.68
N GLY A 186 -21.07 12.10 -16.80
CA GLY A 186 -20.79 13.08 -15.75
C GLY A 186 -21.52 12.76 -14.44
N ILE A 187 -22.81 12.37 -14.51
CA ILE A 187 -23.57 11.95 -13.33
C ILE A 187 -22.93 10.75 -12.65
N GLY A 188 -22.56 9.70 -13.40
CA GLY A 188 -21.88 8.53 -12.87
C GLY A 188 -20.54 8.88 -12.20
N THR A 189 -19.76 9.78 -12.83
CA THR A 189 -18.49 10.26 -12.27
C THR A 189 -18.69 11.00 -10.95
N ILE A 190 -19.63 11.96 -10.91
CA ILE A 190 -19.91 12.77 -9.72
C ILE A 190 -20.50 11.91 -8.60
N LEU A 191 -21.41 11.01 -8.93
CA LEU A 191 -22.03 10.12 -7.94
C LEU A 191 -20.96 9.21 -7.29
N THR A 192 -20.05 8.66 -8.08
CA THR A 192 -18.93 7.85 -7.56
C THR A 192 -17.98 8.69 -6.71
N LEU A 193 -17.71 9.93 -7.09
CA LEU A 193 -16.89 10.85 -6.30
C LEU A 193 -17.53 11.15 -4.93
N ILE A 194 -18.84 11.39 -4.90
CA ILE A 194 -19.58 11.70 -3.66
C ILE A 194 -19.64 10.47 -2.75
N LEU A 195 -20.01 9.31 -3.30
CA LEU A 195 -20.13 8.06 -2.55
C LEU A 195 -18.78 7.42 -2.22
N GLN A 196 -17.71 7.81 -2.90
CA GLN A 196 -16.38 7.19 -2.83
C GLN A 196 -16.40 5.67 -3.01
N SER A 197 -17.41 5.17 -3.71
CA SER A 197 -17.68 3.74 -3.93
C SER A 197 -18.30 3.49 -5.30
N SER A 198 -17.53 2.88 -6.19
CA SER A 198 -18.02 2.44 -7.49
C SER A 198 -19.09 1.35 -7.36
N SER A 199 -18.91 0.42 -6.42
CA SER A 199 -19.91 -0.64 -6.18
C SER A 199 -21.28 -0.09 -5.74
N ALA A 200 -21.29 1.01 -4.97
CA ALA A 200 -22.54 1.67 -4.58
C ALA A 200 -23.18 2.39 -5.78
N THR A 201 -22.38 3.10 -6.58
CA THR A 201 -22.87 3.74 -7.81
C THR A 201 -23.42 2.70 -8.78
N MET A 202 -22.73 1.58 -8.96
CA MET A 202 -23.19 0.45 -9.77
C MET A 202 -24.54 -0.10 -9.27
N ALA A 203 -24.69 -0.33 -7.96
CA ALA A 203 -25.95 -0.83 -7.39
C ALA A 203 -27.12 0.14 -7.63
N ILE A 204 -26.90 1.45 -7.42
CA ILE A 204 -27.91 2.48 -7.72
C ILE A 204 -28.24 2.48 -9.21
N THR A 205 -27.26 2.43 -10.08
CA THR A 205 -27.46 2.42 -11.53
C THR A 205 -28.23 1.17 -11.99
N LEU A 206 -27.93 -0.01 -11.40
CA LEU A 206 -28.66 -1.26 -11.66
C LEU A 206 -30.12 -1.15 -11.22
N ILE A 207 -30.40 -0.57 -10.06
CA ILE A 207 -31.78 -0.34 -9.58
C ILE A 207 -32.52 0.61 -10.52
N MET A 208 -31.95 1.78 -10.81
CA MET A 208 -32.58 2.76 -11.71
C MET A 208 -32.87 2.16 -13.09
N LEU A 209 -31.95 1.34 -13.60
CA LEU A 209 -32.10 0.67 -14.88
C LEU A 209 -33.17 -0.42 -14.84
N SER A 210 -33.15 -1.30 -13.82
CA SER A 210 -34.13 -2.41 -13.71
C SER A 210 -35.55 -1.92 -13.51
N MET A 211 -35.71 -0.77 -12.84
CA MET A 211 -37.02 -0.12 -12.64
C MET A 211 -37.46 0.72 -13.86
N GLY A 212 -36.64 0.77 -14.92
CA GLY A 212 -36.93 1.56 -16.12
C GLY A 212 -36.84 3.06 -15.96
N TRP A 213 -36.15 3.57 -14.91
CA TRP A 213 -35.96 5.00 -14.68
C TRP A 213 -35.02 5.62 -15.69
N ILE A 214 -34.00 4.89 -16.09
CA ILE A 214 -33.04 5.31 -17.11
C ILE A 214 -32.98 4.31 -18.25
N PRO A 215 -32.82 4.76 -19.50
CA PRO A 215 -32.59 3.88 -20.65
C PRO A 215 -31.25 3.14 -20.53
N PHE A 216 -31.16 1.94 -21.10
CA PHE A 216 -29.94 1.13 -21.09
C PHE A 216 -28.68 1.88 -21.56
N PRO A 217 -28.69 2.65 -22.66
CA PRO A 217 -27.52 3.41 -23.07
C PRO A 217 -27.06 4.46 -22.04
N MET A 218 -27.99 5.05 -21.30
CA MET A 218 -27.66 6.05 -20.26
C MET A 218 -27.06 5.39 -19.01
N ALA A 219 -27.59 4.24 -18.60
CA ALA A 219 -26.97 3.43 -17.55
C ALA A 219 -25.54 3.01 -17.91
N CYS A 220 -25.32 2.60 -19.18
CA CYS A 220 -23.98 2.30 -19.70
C CYS A 220 -23.03 3.49 -19.62
N ALA A 221 -23.51 4.70 -19.94
CA ALA A 221 -22.73 5.92 -19.80
C ALA A 221 -22.38 6.23 -18.34
N MET A 222 -23.30 6.01 -17.41
CA MET A 222 -23.03 6.16 -15.96
C MET A 222 -21.92 5.22 -15.50
N VAL A 223 -21.93 3.95 -15.94
CA VAL A 223 -20.87 2.97 -15.60
C VAL A 223 -19.52 3.38 -16.17
N LEU A 224 -19.46 3.95 -17.38
CA LEU A 224 -18.21 4.51 -17.91
C LEU A 224 -17.72 5.70 -17.05
N GLY A 225 -18.63 6.56 -16.59
CA GLY A 225 -18.32 7.66 -15.68
C GLY A 225 -17.85 7.19 -14.30
N GLU A 226 -18.45 6.13 -13.78
CA GLU A 226 -18.05 5.48 -12.52
C GLU A 226 -16.57 5.07 -12.53
N ASN A 227 -16.07 4.52 -13.64
CA ASN A 227 -14.66 4.15 -13.78
C ASN A 227 -13.72 5.37 -13.69
N ILE A 228 -14.14 6.54 -14.20
CA ILE A 228 -13.37 7.80 -14.01
C ILE A 228 -13.43 8.23 -12.55
N GLY A 229 -14.63 8.25 -11.94
CA GLY A 229 -14.85 8.68 -10.56
C GLY A 229 -13.99 7.91 -9.55
N THR A 230 -13.82 6.60 -9.76
CA THR A 230 -13.01 5.72 -8.90
C THR A 230 -11.53 6.13 -8.86
N THR A 231 -11.00 6.78 -9.91
CA THR A 231 -9.59 7.18 -9.94
C THR A 231 -9.25 8.31 -8.97
N ILE A 232 -10.24 9.10 -8.57
CA ILE A 232 -10.05 10.27 -7.72
C ILE A 232 -9.62 9.87 -6.31
N THR A 233 -10.17 8.79 -5.76
CA THR A 233 -9.77 8.26 -4.44
C THR A 233 -8.30 7.90 -4.38
N ALA A 234 -7.78 7.25 -5.42
CA ALA A 234 -6.36 6.91 -5.52
C ALA A 234 -5.46 8.17 -5.61
N ASN A 235 -5.90 9.20 -6.35
CA ASN A 235 -5.14 10.45 -6.47
C ASN A 235 -5.14 11.25 -5.15
N ILE A 236 -6.25 11.25 -4.40
CA ILE A 236 -6.31 11.86 -3.06
C ILE A 236 -5.34 11.14 -2.12
N ALA A 237 -5.36 9.81 -2.07
CA ALA A 237 -4.45 9.03 -1.24
C ALA A 237 -2.97 9.27 -1.62
N ALA A 238 -2.67 9.41 -2.91
CA ALA A 238 -1.31 9.65 -3.39
C ALA A 238 -0.83 11.09 -3.19
N SER A 239 -1.71 12.05 -2.88
CA SER A 239 -1.37 13.47 -2.81
C SER A 239 -0.30 13.78 -1.76
N VAL A 240 -0.32 13.05 -0.65
CA VAL A 240 0.65 13.12 0.45
C VAL A 240 1.87 12.22 0.25
N GLY A 241 1.85 11.33 -0.74
CA GLY A 241 2.93 10.38 -1.02
C GLY A 241 4.06 10.95 -1.89
N ASN A 242 5.10 10.14 -2.05
CA ASN A 242 6.26 10.44 -2.89
C ASN A 242 5.89 10.48 -4.40
N PRO A 243 6.78 10.97 -5.28
CA PRO A 243 6.51 11.04 -6.71
C PRO A 243 6.12 9.69 -7.34
N SER A 244 6.64 8.58 -6.84
CA SER A 244 6.30 7.25 -7.36
C SER A 244 4.85 6.84 -7.04
N ALA A 245 4.35 7.17 -5.86
CA ALA A 245 2.96 7.01 -5.47
C ALA A 245 2.01 7.85 -6.37
N LYS A 246 2.36 9.14 -6.58
CA LYS A 246 1.61 10.04 -7.47
C LYS A 246 1.57 9.53 -8.91
N ARG A 247 2.69 8.98 -9.42
CA ARG A 247 2.77 8.35 -10.74
C ARG A 247 1.86 7.13 -10.85
N ALA A 248 1.81 6.29 -9.81
CA ALA A 248 0.95 5.11 -9.78
C ALA A 248 -0.54 5.50 -9.80
N ALA A 249 -0.96 6.48 -8.99
CA ALA A 249 -2.33 6.98 -8.99
C ALA A 249 -2.72 7.64 -10.32
N LEU A 250 -1.83 8.46 -10.89
CA LEU A 250 -2.05 9.08 -12.20
C LEU A 250 -2.17 8.04 -13.33
N SER A 251 -1.44 6.92 -13.24
CA SER A 251 -1.56 5.83 -14.22
C SER A 251 -2.94 5.20 -14.22
N HIS A 252 -3.60 5.10 -13.06
CA HIS A 252 -4.98 4.65 -12.94
C HIS A 252 -5.94 5.59 -13.67
N THR A 253 -5.73 6.90 -13.52
CA THR A 253 -6.53 7.91 -14.23
C THR A 253 -6.34 7.81 -15.75
N ILE A 254 -5.09 7.70 -16.23
CA ILE A 254 -4.79 7.57 -17.66
C ILE A 254 -5.44 6.30 -18.25
N PHE A 255 -5.35 5.18 -17.53
CA PHE A 255 -5.95 3.91 -17.93
C PHE A 255 -7.47 4.03 -18.11
N ASN A 256 -8.18 4.59 -17.14
CA ASN A 256 -9.64 4.72 -17.22
C ASN A 256 -10.07 5.77 -18.23
N LEU A 257 -9.37 6.91 -18.32
CA LEU A 257 -9.69 7.94 -19.29
C LEU A 257 -9.50 7.45 -20.73
N PHE A 258 -8.42 6.73 -21.03
CA PHE A 258 -8.21 6.08 -22.34
C PHE A 258 -9.35 5.11 -22.65
N GLY A 259 -9.74 4.27 -21.65
CA GLY A 259 -10.85 3.35 -21.79
C GLY A 259 -12.16 4.06 -22.14
N VAL A 260 -12.50 5.11 -21.41
CA VAL A 260 -13.73 5.87 -21.66
C VAL A 260 -13.70 6.54 -23.04
N ILE A 261 -12.56 7.07 -23.47
CA ILE A 261 -12.44 7.72 -24.79
C ILE A 261 -12.78 6.74 -25.91
N TRP A 262 -12.13 5.55 -25.96
CA TRP A 262 -12.43 4.58 -27.02
C TRP A 262 -13.86 4.04 -26.92
N ALA A 263 -14.37 3.83 -25.70
CA ALA A 263 -15.74 3.36 -25.50
C ALA A 263 -16.78 4.38 -25.97
N LEU A 264 -16.53 5.69 -25.80
CA LEU A 264 -17.38 6.76 -26.33
C LEU A 264 -17.33 6.83 -27.86
N ILE A 265 -16.14 6.69 -28.47
CA ILE A 265 -15.98 6.69 -29.93
C ILE A 265 -16.75 5.50 -30.55
N LEU A 266 -16.66 4.33 -29.90
CA LEU A 266 -17.31 3.11 -30.34
C LEU A 266 -18.62 2.82 -29.60
N PHE A 267 -19.29 3.84 -29.03
CA PHE A 267 -20.39 3.64 -28.08
C PHE A 267 -21.51 2.76 -28.66
N LYS A 268 -22.06 3.11 -29.80
CA LYS A 268 -23.14 2.33 -30.44
C LYS A 268 -22.70 0.91 -30.83
N PRO A 269 -21.56 0.70 -31.54
CA PRO A 269 -21.06 -0.65 -31.85
C PRO A 269 -20.81 -1.48 -30.58
N PHE A 270 -20.30 -0.87 -29.51
CA PHE A 270 -20.01 -1.55 -28.26
C PHE A 270 -21.30 -1.99 -27.54
N LEU A 271 -22.31 -1.14 -27.49
CA LEU A 271 -23.64 -1.52 -27.00
C LEU A 271 -24.27 -2.65 -27.83
N GLY A 272 -24.14 -2.58 -29.15
CA GLY A 272 -24.62 -3.62 -30.05
C GLY A 272 -23.95 -4.98 -29.82
N LEU A 273 -22.62 -4.99 -29.50
CA LEU A 273 -21.90 -6.20 -29.12
C LEU A 273 -22.46 -6.78 -27.82
N VAL A 274 -22.64 -5.95 -26.80
CA VAL A 274 -23.22 -6.34 -25.51
C VAL A 274 -24.62 -6.91 -25.71
N GLY A 275 -25.46 -6.22 -26.46
CA GLY A 275 -26.83 -6.65 -26.75
C GLY A 275 -26.90 -8.01 -27.43
N LYS A 276 -26.03 -8.26 -28.42
CA LYS A 276 -25.93 -9.58 -29.08
C LYS A 276 -25.51 -10.69 -28.12
N ILE A 277 -24.58 -10.42 -27.20
CA ILE A 277 -24.17 -11.40 -26.19
C ILE A 277 -25.35 -11.77 -25.29
N ILE A 278 -26.12 -10.77 -24.85
CA ILE A 278 -27.31 -10.98 -24.01
C ILE A 278 -28.37 -11.79 -24.77
N GLU A 279 -28.56 -11.51 -26.05
CA GLU A 279 -29.46 -12.28 -26.92
C GLU A 279 -29.00 -13.74 -27.06
N MET A 280 -27.69 -13.99 -27.23
CA MET A 280 -27.11 -15.35 -27.23
C MET A 280 -27.27 -16.07 -25.89
N MET A 281 -27.41 -15.34 -24.78
CA MET A 281 -27.74 -15.91 -23.45
C MET A 281 -29.24 -16.23 -23.29
N GLY A 282 -30.06 -15.96 -24.29
CA GLY A 282 -31.49 -16.25 -24.31
C GLY A 282 -32.37 -15.14 -23.71
N PHE A 283 -31.87 -13.91 -23.60
CA PHE A 283 -32.61 -12.75 -23.11
C PHE A 283 -32.87 -11.73 -24.22
N PRO A 284 -33.86 -10.84 -24.08
CA PRO A 284 -34.08 -9.76 -25.02
C PRO A 284 -32.84 -8.86 -25.13
N ASN A 285 -32.63 -8.30 -26.32
CA ASN A 285 -31.48 -7.41 -26.56
C ASN A 285 -31.75 -6.01 -25.97
N PRO A 286 -31.08 -5.61 -24.86
CA PRO A 286 -31.33 -4.32 -24.21
C PRO A 286 -30.79 -3.11 -25.01
N ALA A 287 -29.96 -3.34 -26.01
CA ALA A 287 -29.38 -2.29 -26.86
C ALA A 287 -30.27 -1.95 -28.09
N THR A 288 -31.40 -2.61 -28.23
CA THR A 288 -32.37 -2.33 -29.31
C THR A 288 -33.00 -0.95 -29.10
N ASP A 289 -33.14 -0.18 -30.19
CA ASP A 289 -33.77 1.15 -30.11
C ASP A 289 -35.19 1.04 -29.56
N GLY A 290 -35.51 1.87 -28.57
CA GLY A 290 -36.81 1.89 -27.93
C GLY A 290 -37.06 0.76 -26.91
N PHE A 291 -36.03 -0.03 -26.55
CA PHE A 291 -36.16 -1.05 -25.50
C PHE A 291 -36.57 -0.41 -24.17
N THR A 292 -37.60 -0.98 -23.57
CA THR A 292 -38.12 -0.56 -22.25
C THR A 292 -38.31 -1.79 -21.36
N VAL A 293 -38.08 -1.65 -20.07
CA VAL A 293 -38.31 -2.69 -19.09
C VAL A 293 -39.79 -2.72 -18.78
N SER A 294 -40.49 -3.73 -19.31
CA SER A 294 -41.96 -3.91 -19.07
C SER A 294 -42.20 -4.62 -17.75
N ASN A 295 -41.36 -5.56 -17.39
CA ASN A 295 -41.41 -6.31 -16.12
C ASN A 295 -40.00 -6.34 -15.49
N PRO A 296 -39.76 -5.60 -14.39
CA PRO A 296 -38.48 -5.60 -13.69
C PRO A 296 -37.99 -6.97 -13.23
N ASP A 297 -38.91 -7.87 -12.82
CA ASP A 297 -38.58 -9.22 -12.36
C ASP A 297 -38.58 -10.26 -13.49
N GLY A 298 -38.91 -9.85 -14.70
CA GLY A 298 -39.01 -10.71 -15.89
C GLY A 298 -37.73 -10.77 -16.71
N ALA A 299 -37.89 -11.25 -17.96
CA ALA A 299 -36.77 -11.35 -18.92
C ALA A 299 -36.16 -10.00 -19.27
N ASP A 300 -36.97 -8.94 -19.37
CA ASP A 300 -36.51 -7.59 -19.70
C ASP A 300 -35.62 -7.01 -18.59
N GLY A 301 -36.06 -7.12 -17.33
CA GLY A 301 -35.27 -6.71 -16.17
C GLY A 301 -33.96 -7.48 -16.07
N THR A 302 -33.99 -8.81 -16.28
CA THR A 302 -32.79 -9.65 -16.33
C THR A 302 -31.85 -9.22 -17.45
N ALA A 303 -32.37 -8.94 -18.65
CA ALA A 303 -31.59 -8.53 -19.81
C ALA A 303 -30.79 -7.25 -19.56
N VAL A 304 -31.40 -6.23 -18.96
CA VAL A 304 -30.71 -4.96 -18.66
C VAL A 304 -29.67 -5.11 -17.56
N LEU A 305 -29.94 -5.89 -16.51
CA LEU A 305 -29.02 -6.15 -15.43
C LEU A 305 -27.76 -6.89 -15.91
N TYR A 306 -27.96 -7.98 -16.68
CA TYR A 306 -26.85 -8.74 -17.25
C TYR A 306 -26.14 -7.93 -18.33
N GLY A 307 -26.85 -7.15 -19.12
CA GLY A 307 -26.28 -6.27 -20.14
C GLY A 307 -25.35 -5.24 -19.50
N LEU A 308 -25.75 -4.60 -18.41
CA LEU A 308 -24.91 -3.61 -17.72
C LEU A 308 -23.67 -4.24 -17.08
N SER A 309 -23.84 -5.40 -16.42
CA SER A 309 -22.72 -6.15 -15.83
C SER A 309 -21.76 -6.66 -16.92
N MET A 310 -22.29 -7.11 -18.07
CA MET A 310 -21.50 -7.53 -19.23
C MET A 310 -20.71 -6.37 -19.83
N LEU A 311 -21.37 -5.21 -20.00
CA LEU A 311 -20.69 -4.00 -20.49
C LEU A 311 -19.52 -3.63 -19.59
N HIS A 312 -19.75 -3.59 -18.27
CA HIS A 312 -18.69 -3.27 -17.31
C HIS A 312 -17.51 -4.25 -17.38
N THR A 313 -17.80 -5.56 -17.53
CA THR A 313 -16.78 -6.60 -17.67
C THR A 313 -16.02 -6.45 -18.99
N LEU A 314 -16.73 -6.34 -20.12
CA LEU A 314 -16.09 -6.22 -21.44
C LEU A 314 -15.28 -4.93 -21.55
N PHE A 315 -15.78 -3.81 -21.03
CA PHE A 315 -15.05 -2.56 -21.01
C PHE A 315 -13.70 -2.70 -20.32
N ASN A 316 -13.68 -3.20 -19.07
CA ASN A 316 -12.44 -3.34 -18.31
C ASN A 316 -11.52 -4.41 -18.90
N LEU A 317 -12.06 -5.50 -19.40
CA LEU A 317 -11.29 -6.58 -20.03
C LEU A 317 -10.62 -6.11 -21.32
N ILE A 318 -11.37 -5.50 -22.26
CA ILE A 318 -10.86 -4.99 -23.52
C ILE A 318 -9.80 -3.90 -23.25
N ASN A 319 -10.11 -2.96 -22.36
CA ASN A 319 -9.17 -1.89 -21.99
C ASN A 319 -7.85 -2.46 -21.45
N THR A 320 -7.93 -3.49 -20.60
CA THR A 320 -6.75 -4.18 -20.05
C THR A 320 -5.99 -4.93 -21.16
N ILE A 321 -6.66 -5.68 -22.02
CA ILE A 321 -6.03 -6.43 -23.14
C ILE A 321 -5.26 -5.47 -24.06
N ILE A 322 -5.82 -4.29 -24.33
CA ILE A 322 -5.15 -3.27 -25.14
C ILE A 322 -3.93 -2.69 -24.41
N LEU A 323 -4.09 -2.27 -23.16
CA LEU A 323 -3.10 -1.45 -22.46
C LEU A 323 -2.04 -2.24 -21.68
N VAL A 324 -2.23 -3.54 -21.43
CA VAL A 324 -1.26 -4.36 -20.68
C VAL A 324 0.11 -4.42 -21.36
N TRP A 325 0.16 -4.31 -22.67
CA TRP A 325 1.40 -4.27 -23.46
C TRP A 325 2.08 -2.90 -23.44
N PHE A 326 1.37 -1.86 -23.00
CA PHE A 326 1.85 -0.47 -22.96
C PHE A 326 2.15 0.02 -21.54
N THR A 327 2.28 -0.88 -20.56
CA THR A 327 2.57 -0.51 -19.16
C THR A 327 3.83 0.33 -19.01
N GLU A 328 4.90 0.02 -19.78
CA GLU A 328 6.13 0.82 -19.79
C GLU A 328 5.94 2.21 -20.41
N LEU A 329 5.12 2.31 -21.46
CA LEU A 329 4.79 3.59 -22.08
C LEU A 329 4.00 4.47 -21.10
N ILE A 330 3.00 3.90 -20.43
CA ILE A 330 2.23 4.61 -19.39
C ILE A 330 3.17 5.06 -18.27
N ALA A 331 4.08 4.19 -17.81
CA ALA A 331 5.07 4.53 -16.79
C ALA A 331 5.97 5.70 -17.23
N LYS A 332 6.43 5.73 -18.49
CA LYS A 332 7.21 6.85 -19.06
C LYS A 332 6.39 8.15 -19.09
N ILE A 333 5.12 8.09 -19.50
CA ILE A 333 4.23 9.27 -19.56
C ILE A 333 4.05 9.86 -18.17
N VAL A 334 3.65 9.06 -17.18
CA VAL A 334 3.42 9.55 -15.81
C VAL A 334 4.71 10.05 -15.13
N THR A 335 5.86 9.44 -15.45
CA THR A 335 7.17 9.90 -14.97
C THR A 335 7.54 11.27 -15.54
N LYS A 336 7.16 11.55 -16.79
CA LYS A 336 7.36 12.87 -17.41
C LYS A 336 6.43 13.93 -16.83
N LEU A 337 5.20 13.56 -16.49
CA LEU A 337 4.19 14.47 -15.92
C LEU A 337 4.49 14.79 -14.45
N VAL A 338 4.89 13.79 -13.66
CA VAL A 338 5.22 13.94 -12.24
C VAL A 338 6.74 13.87 -12.10
N LYS A 339 7.39 15.04 -12.06
CA LYS A 339 8.84 15.17 -11.91
C LYS A 339 9.26 14.94 -10.46
N GLU A 340 10.50 14.49 -10.26
CA GLU A 340 11.11 14.46 -8.94
C GLU A 340 11.60 15.87 -8.55
N PRO A 341 11.47 16.27 -7.26
CA PRO A 341 12.08 17.53 -6.79
C PRO A 341 13.62 17.45 -6.89
N GLU A 342 14.25 18.55 -7.29
CA GLU A 342 15.69 18.61 -7.59
C GLU A 342 16.63 18.63 -6.38
N ASN A 343 16.11 18.80 -5.16
CA ASN A 343 16.94 18.99 -3.96
C ASN A 343 17.54 17.66 -3.45
N LYS A 344 18.83 17.42 -3.77
CA LYS A 344 19.53 16.15 -3.49
C LYS A 344 19.88 15.96 -2.00
N GLU A 345 20.11 17.04 -1.24
CA GLU A 345 20.52 16.95 0.17
C GLU A 345 19.36 16.60 1.12
N GLU A 346 18.17 17.13 0.89
CA GLU A 346 16.97 16.74 1.66
C GLU A 346 16.52 15.30 1.39
N LYS A 347 16.86 14.73 0.22
CA LYS A 347 16.50 13.35 -0.15
C LYS A 347 17.24 12.28 0.68
N ALA A 348 18.45 12.57 1.13
CA ALA A 348 19.29 11.60 1.84
C ALA A 348 18.76 11.29 3.25
N PHE A 349 17.95 12.17 3.82
CA PHE A 349 17.54 12.16 5.22
C PHE A 349 16.02 12.05 5.45
N ARG A 350 15.23 11.90 4.39
CA ARG A 350 13.77 11.69 4.51
C ARG A 350 13.44 10.22 4.72
N LEU A 351 12.45 9.99 5.56
CA LEU A 351 11.73 8.72 5.59
C LEU A 351 11.26 8.40 4.18
N LYS A 352 11.51 7.19 3.76
CA LYS A 352 11.29 6.80 2.37
C LYS A 352 10.03 5.96 2.20
N TYR A 353 9.73 5.14 3.20
CA TYR A 353 8.75 4.07 3.09
C TYR A 353 7.52 4.27 3.98
N ILE A 354 7.63 4.98 5.10
CA ILE A 354 6.55 5.16 6.08
C ILE A 354 5.90 6.56 6.06
N GLU A 355 6.36 7.49 5.23
CA GLU A 355 5.90 8.90 5.17
C GLU A 355 4.38 9.03 4.94
N ALA A 356 3.75 8.10 4.21
CA ALA A 356 2.32 8.12 3.89
C ALA A 356 1.42 7.44 4.94
N GLY A 357 1.96 7.04 6.10
CA GLY A 357 1.23 6.32 7.15
C GLY A 357 1.13 4.80 6.92
N PRO A 358 0.50 4.07 7.86
CA PRO A 358 0.37 2.61 7.78
C PRO A 358 -0.49 2.16 6.60
N LEU A 359 -0.10 1.03 6.01
CA LEU A 359 -0.89 0.34 5.00
C LEU A 359 -2.17 -0.26 5.59
N ALA A 360 -3.11 -0.64 4.71
CA ALA A 360 -4.45 -1.10 5.07
C ALA A 360 -4.49 -2.36 5.98
N THR A 361 -3.39 -3.10 6.09
CA THR A 361 -3.29 -4.24 7.02
C THR A 361 -2.02 -4.15 7.85
N PRO A 362 -2.06 -4.57 9.14
CA PRO A 362 -0.89 -4.55 10.02
C PRO A 362 0.31 -5.33 9.48
N GLU A 363 0.08 -6.44 8.79
CA GLU A 363 1.13 -7.26 8.18
C GLU A 363 1.91 -6.47 7.12
N LEU A 364 1.19 -5.75 6.26
CA LEU A 364 1.78 -4.95 5.19
C LEU A 364 2.46 -3.69 5.72
N ALA A 365 1.87 -3.06 6.74
CA ALA A 365 2.48 -1.94 7.44
C ALA A 365 3.79 -2.36 8.13
N THR A 366 3.84 -3.58 8.68
CA THR A 366 5.06 -4.15 9.26
C THR A 366 6.17 -4.34 8.22
N GLU A 367 5.85 -4.79 7.00
CA GLU A 367 6.83 -4.89 5.90
C GLU A 367 7.33 -3.51 5.45
N GLN A 368 6.45 -2.51 5.45
CA GLN A 368 6.79 -1.12 5.16
C GLN A 368 7.81 -0.57 6.19
N ALA A 369 7.55 -0.77 7.49
CA ALA A 369 8.47 -0.39 8.56
C ALA A 369 9.80 -1.13 8.47
N PHE A 370 9.81 -2.42 8.11
CA PHE A 370 11.04 -3.19 7.95
C PHE A 370 11.94 -2.63 6.84
N LYS A 371 11.37 -2.19 5.73
CA LYS A 371 12.14 -1.50 4.68
C LYS A 371 12.73 -0.16 5.14
N GLU A 372 11.99 0.59 5.97
CA GLU A 372 12.54 1.82 6.54
C GLU A 372 13.72 1.52 7.47
N ILE A 373 13.66 0.44 8.25
CA ILE A 373 14.77 -0.04 9.08
C ILE A 373 16.00 -0.38 8.23
N ILE A 374 15.84 -1.06 7.09
CA ILE A 374 16.96 -1.33 6.17
C ILE A 374 17.52 -0.01 5.60
N HIS A 375 16.66 0.96 5.33
CA HIS A 375 17.08 2.29 4.89
C HIS A 375 17.85 3.04 5.98
N PHE A 376 17.36 3.00 7.20
CA PHE A 376 18.02 3.57 8.38
C PHE A 376 19.41 2.97 8.60
N ALA A 377 19.56 1.64 8.52
CA ALA A 377 20.85 0.98 8.61
C ALA A 377 21.88 1.49 7.55
N LYS A 378 21.41 1.79 6.34
CA LYS A 378 22.25 2.37 5.28
C LYS A 378 22.65 3.83 5.57
N ILE A 379 21.74 4.60 6.15
CA ILE A 379 22.02 5.98 6.60
C ILE A 379 23.07 5.95 7.71
N SER A 380 22.91 5.10 8.73
CA SER A 380 23.87 4.94 9.83
C SER A 380 25.26 4.57 9.32
N ARG A 381 25.38 3.65 8.35
CA ARG A 381 26.66 3.30 7.71
C ARG A 381 27.34 4.51 7.06
N ASN A 382 26.59 5.43 6.44
CA ASN A 382 27.17 6.64 5.86
C ASN A 382 27.79 7.54 6.93
N GLY A 383 27.26 7.55 8.16
CA GLY A 383 27.83 8.25 9.30
C GLY A 383 29.26 7.77 9.64
N LEU A 384 29.51 6.45 9.57
CA LEU A 384 30.87 5.89 9.75
C LEU A 384 31.88 6.49 8.75
N GLY A 385 31.47 6.78 7.52
CA GLY A 385 32.31 7.45 6.53
C GLY A 385 32.77 8.85 6.96
N TYR A 386 31.89 9.61 7.61
CA TYR A 386 32.25 10.92 8.17
C TYR A 386 33.13 10.79 9.42
N ALA A 387 32.91 9.77 10.28
CA ALA A 387 33.78 9.48 11.41
C ALA A 387 35.19 9.13 10.93
N ARG A 388 35.34 8.30 9.88
CA ARG A 388 36.61 8.01 9.22
C ARG A 388 37.27 9.28 8.70
N ALA A 389 36.55 10.14 8.02
CA ALA A 389 37.07 11.39 7.51
C ALA A 389 37.58 12.28 8.65
N ALA A 390 36.85 12.39 9.76
CA ALA A 390 37.27 13.16 10.93
C ALA A 390 38.52 12.62 11.63
N ILE A 391 38.71 11.29 11.67
CA ILE A 391 39.93 10.65 12.18
C ILE A 391 41.16 11.07 11.36
N ASN A 392 41.00 11.21 10.05
CA ASN A 392 42.08 11.51 9.12
C ASN A 392 42.30 13.01 8.88
N GLU A 393 41.44 13.90 9.39
CA GLU A 393 41.51 15.33 9.12
C GLU A 393 42.45 16.03 10.10
N SER A 394 43.36 16.84 9.56
CA SER A 394 44.31 17.62 10.31
C SER A 394 44.00 19.12 10.33
N ASP A 395 43.18 19.60 9.38
CA ASP A 395 42.76 20.98 9.30
C ASP A 395 41.60 21.23 10.30
N PRO A 396 41.77 22.18 11.23
CA PRO A 396 40.74 22.45 12.26
C PRO A 396 39.38 22.87 11.69
N ASP A 397 39.37 23.69 10.64
CA ASP A 397 38.11 24.19 10.06
C ASP A 397 37.33 23.07 9.35
N LYS A 398 38.02 22.23 8.62
CA LYS A 398 37.43 21.04 7.99
C LYS A 398 37.00 19.99 9.01
N PHE A 399 37.73 19.84 10.10
CA PHE A 399 37.34 18.97 11.19
C PHE A 399 36.01 19.42 11.81
N GLU A 400 35.82 20.73 12.07
CA GLU A 400 34.57 21.25 12.62
C GLU A 400 33.41 21.10 11.62
N GLU A 401 33.66 21.19 10.32
CA GLU A 401 32.62 20.85 9.30
C GLU A 401 32.21 19.39 9.38
N LEU A 402 33.15 18.45 9.49
CA LEU A 402 32.87 17.01 9.61
C LEU A 402 32.17 16.69 10.92
N ARG A 403 32.59 17.33 12.02
CA ARG A 403 31.92 17.20 13.31
C ARG A 403 30.47 17.68 13.25
N GLY A 404 30.21 18.83 12.61
CA GLY A 404 28.85 19.32 12.38
C GLY A 404 27.98 18.35 11.57
N LYS A 405 28.58 17.63 10.62
CA LYS A 405 27.88 16.55 9.89
C LYS A 405 27.56 15.37 10.80
N LEU A 406 28.46 14.94 11.67
CA LEU A 406 28.23 13.82 12.59
C LEU A 406 27.14 14.13 13.62
N VAL A 407 27.12 15.33 14.20
CA VAL A 407 26.01 15.80 15.08
C VAL A 407 24.68 15.77 14.32
N LYS A 408 24.66 16.26 13.07
CA LYS A 408 23.44 16.21 12.24
C LYS A 408 22.99 14.77 11.94
N TYR A 409 23.92 13.82 11.81
CA TYR A 409 23.57 12.40 11.61
C TYR A 409 22.94 11.77 12.85
N GLU A 410 23.40 12.12 14.04
CA GLU A 410 22.80 11.71 15.31
C GLU A 410 21.38 12.26 15.44
N GLU A 411 21.16 13.58 15.25
CA GLU A 411 19.82 14.20 15.26
C GLU A 411 18.86 13.53 14.26
N ILE A 412 19.39 13.07 13.12
CA ILE A 412 18.62 12.34 12.11
C ILE A 412 18.30 10.92 12.57
N SER A 413 19.25 10.24 13.20
CA SER A 413 19.05 8.89 13.76
C SER A 413 17.94 8.88 14.80
N ASP A 414 17.97 9.82 15.75
CA ASP A 414 16.94 10.02 16.76
C ASP A 414 15.56 10.23 16.15
N ARG A 415 15.49 11.12 15.15
CA ARG A 415 14.24 11.40 14.47
C ARG A 415 13.70 10.18 13.73
N ILE A 416 14.55 9.43 13.03
CA ILE A 416 14.14 8.23 12.29
C ILE A 416 13.64 7.15 13.27
N GLU A 417 14.35 6.95 14.37
CA GLU A 417 13.95 6.03 15.44
C GLU A 417 12.56 6.38 15.96
N TYR A 418 12.36 7.64 16.38
CA TYR A 418 11.09 8.14 16.90
C TYR A 418 9.93 7.98 15.91
N GLU A 419 10.16 8.29 14.63
CA GLU A 419 9.11 8.19 13.60
C GLU A 419 8.77 6.74 13.26
N ILE A 420 9.75 5.82 13.21
CA ILE A 420 9.49 4.38 13.04
C ILE A 420 8.75 3.84 14.29
N ALA A 421 9.14 4.23 15.50
CA ALA A 421 8.48 3.81 16.71
C ALA A 421 7.01 4.28 16.75
N THR A 422 6.75 5.53 16.37
CA THR A 422 5.40 6.11 16.28
C THR A 422 4.55 5.36 15.25
N PHE A 423 5.13 5.04 14.09
CA PHE A 423 4.47 4.24 13.06
C PHE A 423 4.12 2.82 13.55
N LEU A 424 5.06 2.13 14.21
CA LEU A 424 4.84 0.79 14.77
C LEU A 424 3.78 0.81 15.90
N ASN A 425 3.70 1.89 16.69
CA ASN A 425 2.64 2.07 17.67
C ASN A 425 1.26 2.15 17.01
N ALA A 426 1.12 2.90 15.91
CA ALA A 426 -0.12 2.99 15.16
C ALA A 426 -0.54 1.62 14.59
N VAL A 427 0.41 0.84 14.07
CA VAL A 427 0.16 -0.54 13.59
C VAL A 427 -0.26 -1.47 14.73
N SER A 428 0.35 -1.33 15.90
CA SER A 428 0.07 -2.18 17.08
C SER A 428 -1.29 -1.88 17.72
N ALA A 429 -1.91 -0.75 17.42
CA ALA A 429 -3.24 -0.39 17.93
C ALA A 429 -4.36 -1.19 17.26
N GLU A 430 -4.08 -1.85 16.13
CA GLU A 430 -5.02 -2.73 15.43
C GLU A 430 -4.92 -4.18 15.90
N GLU A 431 -5.86 -5.05 15.48
CA GLU A 431 -5.74 -6.49 15.71
C GLU A 431 -4.60 -7.07 14.87
N ILE A 432 -3.51 -7.46 15.53
CA ILE A 432 -2.31 -8.01 14.90
C ILE A 432 -2.18 -9.52 15.14
N SER A 433 -1.63 -10.25 14.17
CA SER A 433 -1.29 -11.65 14.31
C SER A 433 -0.13 -11.85 15.32
N ASN A 434 -0.01 -13.05 15.91
CA ASN A 434 1.11 -13.36 16.80
C ASN A 434 2.47 -13.18 16.09
N ARG A 435 2.54 -13.53 14.81
CA ARG A 435 3.71 -13.34 13.95
C ARG A 435 4.07 -11.85 13.84
N THR A 436 3.10 -11.01 13.51
CA THR A 436 3.26 -9.55 13.40
C THR A 436 3.71 -8.95 14.73
N SER A 437 3.14 -9.40 15.85
CA SER A 437 3.54 -8.95 17.19
C SER A 437 5.00 -9.29 17.52
N ILE A 438 5.48 -10.48 17.16
CA ILE A 438 6.89 -10.87 17.34
C ILE A 438 7.81 -9.99 16.50
N MET A 439 7.45 -9.72 15.24
CA MET A 439 8.23 -8.86 14.34
C MET A 439 8.30 -7.42 14.83
N ILE A 440 7.18 -6.84 15.24
CA ILE A 440 7.15 -5.47 15.78
C ILE A 440 8.04 -5.33 17.02
N LYS A 441 8.00 -6.30 17.95
CA LYS A 441 8.89 -6.32 19.11
C LYS A 441 10.38 -6.40 18.72
N ALA A 442 10.70 -7.17 17.70
CA ALA A 442 12.07 -7.21 17.17
C ALA A 442 12.48 -5.87 16.54
N MET A 443 11.58 -5.24 15.78
CA MET A 443 11.83 -3.94 15.15
C MET A 443 12.10 -2.83 16.17
N TYR A 444 11.35 -2.75 17.28
CA TYR A 444 11.62 -1.79 18.35
C TYR A 444 13.04 -1.93 18.90
N LYS A 445 13.50 -3.17 19.10
CA LYS A 445 14.87 -3.39 19.56
C LYS A 445 15.90 -2.98 18.51
N ILE A 446 15.64 -3.30 17.24
CA ILE A 446 16.56 -2.99 16.13
C ILE A 446 16.71 -1.49 15.93
N ILE A 447 15.64 -0.70 15.99
CA ILE A 447 15.73 0.75 15.79
C ILE A 447 16.54 1.42 16.91
N GLY A 448 16.41 0.98 18.17
CA GLY A 448 17.25 1.48 19.25
C GLY A 448 18.74 1.13 19.07
N GLU A 449 19.07 -0.08 18.60
CA GLU A 449 20.47 -0.44 18.30
C GLU A 449 21.03 0.39 17.12
N LEU A 450 20.17 0.75 16.13
CA LEU A 450 20.58 1.60 14.99
C LEU A 450 20.77 3.07 15.38
N GLU A 451 19.96 3.58 16.32
CA GLU A 451 20.16 4.90 16.93
C GLU A 451 21.49 4.94 17.68
N SER A 452 21.77 3.95 18.55
CA SER A 452 23.03 3.83 19.28
C SER A 452 24.26 3.77 18.35
N LEU A 453 24.13 3.21 17.15
CA LEU A 453 25.16 3.29 16.10
C LEU A 453 25.37 4.73 15.58
N GLY A 454 24.31 5.54 15.53
CA GLY A 454 24.39 6.97 15.20
C GLY A 454 25.15 7.76 16.27
N ASP A 455 24.82 7.52 17.54
CA ASP A 455 25.44 8.11 18.72
C ASP A 455 26.94 7.83 18.80
N SER A 456 27.35 6.60 18.46
CA SER A 456 28.75 6.21 18.43
C SER A 456 29.57 7.05 17.44
N GLY A 457 28.99 7.43 16.31
CA GLY A 457 29.64 8.32 15.34
C GLY A 457 29.90 9.73 15.91
N GLU A 458 28.93 10.28 16.63
CA GLU A 458 29.05 11.57 17.29
C GLU A 458 30.04 11.49 18.49
N SER A 459 30.00 10.39 19.28
CA SER A 459 30.94 10.13 20.38
C SER A 459 32.38 10.14 19.92
N ILE A 460 32.71 9.49 18.79
CA ILE A 460 34.04 9.54 18.17
C ILE A 460 34.44 11.00 17.88
N SER A 461 33.52 11.80 17.33
CA SER A 461 33.79 13.20 17.03
C SER A 461 34.10 14.04 18.29
N ARG A 462 33.39 13.75 19.39
CA ARG A 462 33.67 14.40 20.71
C ARG A 462 35.04 14.03 21.27
N ILE A 463 35.43 12.76 21.16
CA ILE A 463 36.78 12.31 21.58
C ILE A 463 37.85 13.03 20.77
N LEU A 464 37.71 13.10 19.45
CA LEU A 464 38.63 13.80 18.57
C LEU A 464 38.67 15.31 18.86
N SER A 465 37.55 15.95 19.15
CA SER A 465 37.47 17.36 19.53
C SER A 465 38.26 17.64 20.84
N ARG A 466 38.09 16.78 21.86
CA ARG A 466 38.86 16.88 23.12
C ARG A 466 40.34 16.71 22.87
N ARG A 467 40.74 15.75 22.02
CA ARG A 467 42.14 15.58 21.61
C ARG A 467 42.71 16.88 21.00
N ASN A 468 41.97 17.51 20.10
CA ASN A 468 42.39 18.75 19.42
C ASN A 468 42.49 19.94 20.39
N ILE A 469 41.51 20.10 21.31
CA ILE A 469 41.56 21.14 22.35
C ILE A 469 42.82 21.03 23.23
N HIS A 470 43.27 19.81 23.51
CA HIS A 470 44.49 19.58 24.28
C HIS A 470 45.77 19.61 23.42
N ASN A 471 45.71 20.07 22.17
CA ASN A 471 46.81 20.12 21.22
C ASN A 471 47.55 18.79 21.06
N LYS A 472 46.78 17.67 21.02
CA LYS A 472 47.33 16.33 20.78
C LYS A 472 47.02 15.90 19.35
N SER A 473 47.91 15.12 18.77
CA SER A 473 47.74 14.54 17.42
C SER A 473 48.12 13.07 17.45
N PHE A 474 47.50 12.29 16.57
CA PHE A 474 47.91 10.93 16.30
C PHE A 474 49.03 10.90 15.24
N ASP A 475 49.96 10.00 15.41
CA ASP A 475 50.98 9.74 14.38
C ASP A 475 50.38 8.91 13.22
N ALA A 476 51.09 8.78 12.14
CA ALA A 476 50.65 8.08 10.94
C ALA A 476 50.37 6.59 11.19
N GLU A 477 51.08 5.96 12.13
CA GLU A 477 50.87 4.57 12.49
C GLU A 477 49.57 4.39 13.26
N THR A 478 49.30 5.24 14.23
CA THR A 478 48.03 5.27 15.00
C THR A 478 46.82 5.49 14.08
N ILE A 479 46.91 6.45 13.14
CA ILE A 479 45.86 6.70 12.14
C ILE A 479 45.66 5.46 11.26
N LYS A 480 46.72 4.78 10.83
CA LYS A 480 46.60 3.52 10.06
C LYS A 480 45.90 2.42 10.85
N LYS A 481 46.22 2.27 12.13
CA LYS A 481 45.58 1.29 13.02
C LYS A 481 44.09 1.60 13.21
N LEU A 482 43.71 2.86 13.43
CA LEU A 482 42.32 3.30 13.50
C LEU A 482 41.56 3.03 12.19
N ASN A 483 42.15 3.34 11.05
CA ASN A 483 41.50 3.04 9.75
C ASN A 483 41.31 1.54 9.53
N ALA A 484 42.22 0.68 9.95
CA ALA A 484 42.06 -0.76 9.88
C ALA A 484 40.89 -1.26 10.76
N MET A 485 40.70 -0.65 11.95
CA MET A 485 39.57 -0.92 12.81
C MET A 485 38.25 -0.46 12.17
N VAL A 486 38.23 0.74 11.58
CA VAL A 486 37.06 1.26 10.84
C VAL A 486 36.71 0.36 9.64
N ASP A 487 37.68 -0.23 8.95
CA ASP A 487 37.43 -1.19 7.86
C ASP A 487 36.68 -2.44 8.34
N LEU A 488 37.01 -2.94 9.54
CA LEU A 488 36.31 -4.07 10.15
C LEU A 488 34.88 -3.70 10.54
N VAL A 489 34.67 -2.52 11.09
CA VAL A 489 33.34 -2.00 11.45
C VAL A 489 32.49 -1.79 10.20
N ASP A 490 33.05 -1.23 9.11
CA ASP A 490 32.34 -1.08 7.84
C ASP A 490 31.93 -2.43 7.23
N HIS A 491 32.80 -3.45 7.36
CA HIS A 491 32.46 -4.83 7.00
C HIS A 491 31.31 -5.36 7.88
N GLY A 492 31.32 -5.11 9.18
CA GLY A 492 30.22 -5.45 10.10
C GLY A 492 28.88 -4.84 9.66
N TYR A 493 28.89 -3.56 9.28
CA TYR A 493 27.71 -2.90 8.70
C TYR A 493 27.21 -3.60 7.43
N ALA A 494 28.12 -3.98 6.53
CA ALA A 494 27.74 -4.68 5.31
C ALA A 494 27.05 -6.00 5.61
N VAL A 495 27.59 -6.80 6.55
CA VAL A 495 27.01 -8.07 7.00
C VAL A 495 25.65 -7.86 7.67
N MET A 496 25.52 -6.87 8.55
CA MET A 496 24.25 -6.55 9.22
C MET A 496 23.17 -6.16 8.21
N ILE A 497 23.47 -5.30 7.24
CA ILE A 497 22.54 -4.87 6.19
C ILE A 497 22.16 -6.05 5.28
N GLU A 498 23.09 -6.95 5.00
CA GLU A 498 22.81 -8.19 4.27
C GLU A 498 21.83 -9.08 5.05
N ASN A 499 22.07 -9.31 6.33
CA ASN A 499 21.19 -10.10 7.20
C ASN A 499 19.80 -9.49 7.33
N LEU A 500 19.68 -8.15 7.44
CA LEU A 500 18.40 -7.44 7.41
C LEU A 500 17.67 -7.68 6.08
N THR A 501 18.37 -7.64 4.96
CA THR A 501 17.80 -7.85 3.62
C THR A 501 17.36 -9.30 3.43
N LEU A 502 18.18 -10.27 3.85
CA LEU A 502 17.84 -11.70 3.81
C LEU A 502 16.63 -12.02 4.71
N ALA A 503 16.55 -11.40 5.88
CA ALA A 503 15.39 -11.56 6.78
C ALA A 503 14.12 -11.01 6.14
N PHE A 504 14.19 -9.84 5.49
CA PHE A 504 13.07 -9.25 4.74
C PHE A 504 12.59 -10.17 3.63
N ASP A 505 13.51 -10.76 2.84
CA ASP A 505 13.20 -11.72 1.77
C ASP A 505 12.76 -13.11 2.28
N GLY A 506 12.79 -13.35 3.59
CA GLY A 506 12.48 -14.65 4.18
C GLY A 506 13.58 -15.72 3.97
N LYS A 507 14.79 -15.31 3.58
CA LYS A 507 15.94 -16.17 3.22
C LYS A 507 17.03 -16.26 4.27
N LEU A 508 16.90 -15.56 5.40
CA LEU A 508 17.89 -15.62 6.47
C LEU A 508 17.86 -17.01 7.10
N GLU A 509 18.88 -17.82 6.93
CA GLU A 509 18.97 -19.18 7.50
C GLU A 509 19.76 -19.18 8.79
N GLU A 510 20.91 -18.53 8.83
CA GLU A 510 21.85 -18.45 9.95
C GLU A 510 22.51 -17.07 9.99
N ILE A 511 23.23 -16.78 11.08
CA ILE A 511 23.96 -15.53 11.30
C ILE A 511 25.43 -15.76 11.67
N ALA A 512 26.03 -16.87 11.22
CA ALA A 512 27.44 -17.18 11.46
C ALA A 512 28.38 -16.10 10.92
N ASN A 513 27.99 -15.45 9.81
CA ASN A 513 28.70 -14.31 9.22
C ASN A 513 28.77 -13.10 10.20
N ALA A 514 27.70 -12.85 10.96
CA ALA A 514 27.66 -11.74 11.92
C ALA A 514 28.56 -12.03 13.14
N TYR A 515 28.54 -13.27 13.66
CA TYR A 515 29.48 -13.69 14.72
C TYR A 515 30.92 -13.58 14.27
N SER A 516 31.25 -14.01 13.04
CA SER A 516 32.61 -13.91 12.52
C SER A 516 33.06 -12.44 12.36
N ALA A 517 32.17 -11.54 11.97
CA ALA A 517 32.49 -10.12 11.84
C ALA A 517 32.76 -9.50 13.22
N GLU A 518 31.93 -9.78 14.21
CA GLU A 518 32.06 -9.30 15.59
C GLU A 518 33.34 -9.86 16.25
N ASP A 519 33.63 -11.17 16.13
CA ASP A 519 34.85 -11.78 16.64
C ASP A 519 36.12 -11.09 16.07
N ARG A 520 36.12 -10.72 14.80
CA ARG A 520 37.24 -9.99 14.17
C ARG A 520 37.42 -8.59 14.76
N ILE A 521 36.32 -7.88 15.04
CA ILE A 521 36.34 -6.54 15.65
C ILE A 521 36.92 -6.67 17.07
N ASN A 522 36.42 -7.62 17.87
CA ASN A 522 36.86 -7.87 19.24
C ASN A 522 38.34 -8.24 19.33
N ASN A 523 38.79 -9.16 18.47
CA ASN A 523 40.18 -9.55 18.42
C ASN A 523 41.08 -8.38 18.05
N GLN A 524 40.67 -7.56 17.08
CA GLN A 524 41.43 -6.37 16.69
C GLN A 524 41.50 -5.36 17.84
N ARG A 525 40.37 -5.10 18.54
CA ARG A 525 40.36 -4.20 19.71
C ARG A 525 41.33 -4.70 20.78
N ASN A 526 41.33 -6.01 21.09
CA ASN A 526 42.22 -6.58 22.09
C ASN A 526 43.69 -6.37 21.68
N ASN A 527 44.05 -6.71 20.44
CA ASN A 527 45.42 -6.54 19.93
C ASN A 527 45.85 -5.07 20.00
N LEU A 528 45.03 -4.14 19.53
CA LEU A 528 45.33 -2.71 19.55
C LEU A 528 45.52 -2.16 20.97
N ARG A 529 44.73 -2.65 21.91
CA ARG A 529 44.80 -2.27 23.33
C ARG A 529 46.10 -2.79 23.96
N ASP A 530 46.45 -4.06 23.74
CA ASP A 530 47.67 -4.67 24.30
C ASP A 530 48.94 -3.99 23.74
N GLU A 531 49.01 -3.74 22.43
CA GLU A 531 50.08 -3.00 21.78
C GLU A 531 50.21 -1.57 22.34
N GLU A 532 49.09 -0.88 22.63
CA GLU A 532 49.12 0.48 23.13
C GLU A 532 49.60 0.53 24.60
N ILE A 533 49.18 -0.43 25.43
CA ILE A 533 49.64 -0.56 26.81
C ILE A 533 51.13 -0.78 26.84
N GLU A 534 51.67 -1.71 26.02
CA GLU A 534 53.12 -1.94 25.91
C GLU A 534 53.89 -0.69 25.44
N SER A 535 53.26 0.11 24.55
CA SER A 535 53.86 1.37 24.07
C SER A 535 53.90 2.45 25.16
N ILE A 536 52.91 2.49 26.07
CA ILE A 536 52.88 3.38 27.22
C ILE A 536 53.96 2.95 28.25
N GLU A 537 53.99 1.66 28.59
CA GLU A 537 54.96 1.12 29.57
C GLU A 537 56.41 1.31 29.15
N SER A 538 56.69 1.30 27.83
CA SER A 538 58.00 1.53 27.28
C SER A 538 58.32 3.02 27.04
N ASP A 539 57.52 3.95 27.53
CA ASP A 539 57.63 5.40 27.42
C ASP A 539 57.76 5.93 25.95
N ARG A 540 57.25 5.13 25.01
CA ARG A 540 57.24 5.46 23.56
C ARG A 540 56.11 6.37 23.15
N LYS A 541 55.00 6.41 23.95
CA LYS A 541 53.82 7.21 23.66
C LYS A 541 53.35 8.05 24.86
N ASN A 542 52.76 9.20 24.56
CA ASN A 542 52.13 10.05 25.56
C ASN A 542 50.83 9.45 26.08
N TYR A 543 50.75 9.23 27.38
CA TYR A 543 49.58 8.63 28.05
C TYR A 543 48.27 9.28 27.64
N GLN A 544 48.19 10.61 27.58
CA GLN A 544 46.96 11.32 27.26
C GLN A 544 46.52 11.05 25.81
N THR A 545 47.43 10.97 24.86
CA THR A 545 47.15 10.63 23.46
C THR A 545 46.66 9.20 23.33
N SER A 546 47.28 8.28 24.11
CA SER A 546 46.88 6.87 24.15
C SER A 546 45.46 6.66 24.73
N VAL A 547 45.05 7.48 25.71
CA VAL A 547 43.66 7.45 26.23
C VAL A 547 42.67 7.79 25.12
N TYR A 548 42.83 8.86 24.36
CA TYR A 548 41.97 9.20 23.23
C TYR A 548 41.93 8.10 22.16
N TYR A 549 43.05 7.49 21.89
CA TYR A 549 43.14 6.38 20.95
C TYR A 549 42.33 5.17 21.42
N MET A 550 42.54 4.75 22.69
CA MET A 550 41.81 3.61 23.26
C MET A 550 40.33 3.88 23.38
N ASP A 551 39.89 5.11 23.68
CA ASP A 551 38.49 5.50 23.71
C ASP A 551 37.85 5.34 22.32
N ILE A 552 38.52 5.76 21.24
CA ILE A 552 38.02 5.59 19.86
C ILE A 552 37.96 4.10 19.49
N VAL A 553 38.97 3.31 19.84
CA VAL A 553 39.02 1.86 19.58
C VAL A 553 37.88 1.16 20.32
N SER A 554 37.56 1.56 21.58
CA SER A 554 36.45 1.04 22.35
C SER A 554 35.10 1.40 21.73
N GLU A 555 34.93 2.65 21.28
CA GLU A 555 33.69 3.08 20.61
C GLU A 555 33.44 2.33 19.31
N LEU A 556 34.48 2.08 18.51
CA LEU A 556 34.40 1.28 17.29
C LEU A 556 34.03 -0.19 17.57
N GLU A 557 34.48 -0.76 18.69
CA GLU A 557 34.08 -2.11 19.08
C GLU A 557 32.63 -2.15 19.57
N THR A 558 32.19 -1.17 20.34
CA THR A 558 30.78 -1.02 20.79
C THR A 558 29.83 -0.96 19.58
N MET A 559 30.24 -0.34 18.47
CA MET A 559 29.47 -0.43 17.20
C MET A 559 29.36 -1.88 16.70
N GLY A 560 30.38 -2.72 16.88
CA GLY A 560 30.34 -4.15 16.59
C GLY A 560 29.24 -4.88 17.38
N ASP A 561 29.18 -4.57 18.68
CA ASP A 561 28.18 -5.16 19.59
C ASP A 561 26.75 -4.79 19.18
N PHE A 562 26.49 -3.54 18.80
CA PHE A 562 25.16 -3.14 18.30
C PHE A 562 24.79 -3.90 17.01
N MET A 563 25.73 -4.07 16.08
CA MET A 563 25.49 -4.79 14.81
C MET A 563 25.18 -6.28 15.01
N ILE A 564 25.87 -6.96 15.92
CA ILE A 564 25.56 -8.36 16.23
C ILE A 564 24.23 -8.49 16.97
N ASN A 565 23.89 -7.56 17.88
CA ASN A 565 22.60 -7.53 18.56
C ASN A 565 21.42 -7.44 17.58
N ILE A 566 21.55 -6.63 16.53
CA ILE A 566 20.56 -6.54 15.44
C ILE A 566 20.38 -7.89 14.75
N SER A 567 21.46 -8.53 14.31
CA SER A 567 21.44 -9.81 13.62
C SER A 567 20.85 -10.92 14.50
N GLN A 568 21.22 -10.97 15.79
CA GLN A 568 20.68 -11.90 16.78
C GLN A 568 19.18 -11.69 17.00
N THR A 569 18.74 -10.43 17.06
CA THR A 569 17.33 -10.09 17.28
C THR A 569 16.47 -10.58 16.12
N LEU A 570 16.95 -10.41 14.88
CA LEU A 570 16.31 -10.94 13.67
C LEU A 570 16.20 -12.46 13.69
N TYR A 571 17.29 -13.15 14.00
CA TYR A 571 17.33 -14.61 14.03
C TYR A 571 16.40 -15.19 15.10
N LYS A 572 16.41 -14.60 16.32
CA LYS A 572 15.50 -14.98 17.41
C LYS A 572 14.03 -14.77 17.03
N ALA A 573 13.70 -13.70 16.33
CA ALA A 573 12.35 -13.45 15.83
C ALA A 573 11.93 -14.50 14.79
N LYS A 574 12.81 -14.82 13.84
CA LYS A 574 12.58 -15.89 12.85
C LYS A 574 12.27 -17.22 13.52
N VAL A 575 13.12 -17.68 14.45
CA VAL A 575 12.94 -18.96 15.16
C VAL A 575 11.62 -19.04 15.93
N LYS A 576 11.14 -17.91 16.48
CA LYS A 576 9.84 -17.85 17.17
C LYS A 576 8.64 -17.88 16.22
N ILE A 577 8.83 -17.50 14.98
CA ILE A 577 7.79 -17.43 13.95
C ILE A 577 7.67 -18.75 13.18
N SER A 578 8.79 -19.48 13.00
CA SER A 578 8.82 -20.83 12.41
C SER A 578 8.27 -21.87 13.35
#